data_36101d7f6e4a00e06fd6cbecc0fa9cfb
#
_entry.id   36101d7f6e4a00e06fd6cbecc0fa9cfb
#
_cell.length_a   1.000
_cell.length_b   1.000
_cell.length_c   1.000
_cell.angle_alpha   90.00
_cell.angle_beta   90.00
_cell.angle_gamma   90.00
#
_symmetry.space_group_name_H-M   'P 1'
#
loop_
_entity.id
_entity.type
_entity.pdbx_description
1 polymer ?
#
loop_
_entity_poly.entity_id
_entity_poly.type
_entity_poly.pdbx_seq_one_letter_code
_entity_poly.pdbx_strand_id
1 'polypeptide(L)'
;SVTFGTIFTLAIILGINGCFDFFFVAGDRVLLTADQRNYVISFATIINTVLRTVIICVMTAHQMNILLLYGCASALVIIKAGIIVCYSHNNYTYLDKKAVPDRGAMEKRWEVIYQQILGIIQTGAPTVLATILLNLVSVSVYSIYNMVISGLNGVLSIFISGLPAGFGDLIARREETTLRKTVSEFEVAYYYILSIVYGLAFALIMPFVSVYTKGLSDANYYYPLLGAVIVLNGLLYNIKTPQSMLIVSAGMYRETRWRVTIQGLIIIVFGAIGGRLAGMVGIMLGSCLSNLYRTIDLLFFTPKYITNASPLKSLLRMLLVMVNIIVIYGLSLVYSPECMSYLQWFKLAIIYGVWAVVVVTASAYAFEKKEFISVMRRMLSLVKRKV
;
A
#
# COMPACT_ATOMS: atom_id res chain seq x y z
N SER A 1 -29.58 -8.67 17.19
CA SER A 1 -28.49 -8.73 18.19
C SER A 1 -27.41 -9.65 17.68
N VAL A 2 -26.19 -9.14 17.53
CA VAL A 2 -25.03 -9.94 17.11
C VAL A 2 -24.62 -10.75 18.35
N THR A 3 -24.79 -12.07 18.30
CA THR A 3 -24.40 -12.96 19.39
C THR A 3 -22.89 -13.29 19.32
N PHE A 4 -22.27 -13.65 20.45
CA PHE A 4 -20.89 -14.11 20.49
C PHE A 4 -20.63 -15.26 19.48
N GLY A 5 -21.58 -16.19 19.36
CA GLY A 5 -21.52 -17.28 18.38
C GLY A 5 -21.43 -16.78 16.93
N THR A 6 -22.18 -15.73 16.57
CA THR A 6 -22.12 -15.12 15.22
C THR A 6 -20.74 -14.53 14.93
N ILE A 7 -20.15 -13.81 15.91
CA ILE A 7 -18.82 -13.22 15.78
C ILE A 7 -17.75 -14.31 15.63
N PHE A 8 -17.83 -15.35 16.46
CA PHE A 8 -16.90 -16.46 16.44
C PHE A 8 -16.95 -17.23 15.10
N THR A 9 -18.17 -17.54 14.63
CA THR A 9 -18.34 -18.21 13.32
C THR A 9 -17.83 -17.34 12.16
N LEU A 10 -18.05 -16.03 12.20
CA LEU A 10 -17.53 -15.10 11.20
C LEU A 10 -16.00 -15.07 11.21
N ALA A 11 -15.39 -15.05 12.39
CA ALA A 11 -13.92 -15.09 12.52
C ALA A 11 -13.34 -16.40 11.95
N ILE A 12 -14.01 -17.54 12.16
CA ILE A 12 -13.61 -18.83 11.56
C ILE A 12 -13.71 -18.79 10.04
N ILE A 13 -14.81 -18.31 9.48
CA ILE A 13 -14.99 -18.18 8.02
C ILE A 13 -13.89 -17.34 7.38
N LEU A 14 -13.58 -16.19 7.97
CA LEU A 14 -12.50 -15.31 7.49
C LEU A 14 -11.11 -15.94 7.68
N GLY A 15 -10.89 -16.66 8.78
CA GLY A 15 -9.64 -17.39 9.04
C GLY A 15 -9.39 -18.51 8.03
N ILE A 16 -10.42 -19.32 7.73
CA ILE A 16 -10.34 -20.38 6.72
C ILE A 16 -9.94 -19.82 5.36
N ASN A 17 -10.51 -18.67 4.95
CA ASN A 17 -10.15 -18.01 3.70
C ASN A 17 -8.63 -17.69 3.62
N GLY A 18 -8.07 -17.12 4.69
CA GLY A 18 -6.63 -16.83 4.77
C GLY A 18 -5.77 -18.09 4.76
N CYS A 19 -6.18 -19.13 5.51
CA CYS A 19 -5.48 -20.41 5.50
C CYS A 19 -5.51 -21.08 4.12
N PHE A 20 -6.65 -21.02 3.43
CA PHE A 20 -6.78 -21.61 2.10
C PHE A 20 -5.80 -20.96 1.10
N ASP A 21 -5.75 -19.62 1.06
CA ASP A 21 -4.83 -18.87 0.18
C ASP A 21 -3.36 -19.20 0.50
N PHE A 22 -3.04 -19.38 1.79
CA PHE A 22 -1.69 -19.73 2.24
C PHE A 22 -1.28 -21.15 1.86
N PHE A 23 -2.10 -22.15 2.14
CA PHE A 23 -1.71 -23.55 1.94
C PHE A 23 -1.80 -23.98 0.46
N PHE A 24 -2.74 -23.49 -0.30
CA PHE A 24 -2.99 -23.96 -1.66
C PHE A 24 -2.41 -23.07 -2.77
N VAL A 25 -2.17 -21.79 -2.49
CA VAL A 25 -1.81 -20.83 -3.56
C VAL A 25 -0.42 -20.22 -3.36
N ALA A 26 0.12 -20.23 -2.13
CA ALA A 26 1.35 -19.49 -1.82
C ALA A 26 2.55 -19.94 -2.67
N GLY A 27 2.74 -21.24 -2.90
CA GLY A 27 3.83 -21.77 -3.70
C GLY A 27 3.78 -21.29 -5.16
N ASP A 28 2.62 -21.39 -5.78
CA ASP A 28 2.41 -20.96 -7.16
C ASP A 28 2.51 -19.43 -7.30
N ARG A 29 2.06 -18.66 -6.32
CA ARG A 29 2.25 -17.19 -6.29
C ARG A 29 3.72 -16.80 -6.23
N VAL A 30 4.50 -17.46 -5.39
CA VAL A 30 5.95 -17.20 -5.29
C VAL A 30 6.63 -17.51 -6.63
N LEU A 31 6.29 -18.63 -7.26
CA LEU A 31 6.81 -19.02 -8.57
C LEU A 31 6.49 -17.97 -9.65
N LEU A 32 5.21 -17.56 -9.76
CA LEU A 32 4.79 -16.56 -10.74
C LEU A 32 5.41 -15.19 -10.47
N THR A 33 5.61 -14.82 -9.20
CA THR A 33 6.28 -13.57 -8.82
C THR A 33 7.75 -13.59 -9.17
N ALA A 34 8.46 -14.71 -8.95
CA ALA A 34 9.85 -14.88 -9.30
C ALA A 34 10.08 -14.84 -10.83
N ASP A 35 9.14 -15.42 -11.59
CA ASP A 35 9.15 -15.40 -13.06
C ASP A 35 8.57 -14.09 -13.66
N GLN A 36 8.33 -13.07 -12.83
CA GLN A 36 7.77 -11.76 -13.24
C GLN A 36 6.39 -11.82 -13.92
N ARG A 37 5.63 -12.91 -13.72
CA ARG A 37 4.28 -13.13 -14.28
C ARG A 37 3.16 -12.69 -13.33
N ASN A 38 3.37 -11.60 -12.61
CA ASN A 38 2.39 -11.05 -11.66
C ASN A 38 1.03 -10.70 -12.31
N TYR A 39 0.99 -10.52 -13.64
CA TYR A 39 -0.26 -10.24 -14.34
C TYR A 39 -1.31 -11.34 -14.16
N VAL A 40 -0.89 -12.62 -14.01
CA VAL A 40 -1.81 -13.74 -13.76
C VAL A 40 -2.46 -13.61 -12.38
N ILE A 41 -1.63 -13.28 -11.37
CA ILE A 41 -2.11 -13.07 -10.00
C ILE A 41 -3.07 -11.88 -9.95
N SER A 42 -2.74 -10.79 -10.64
CA SER A 42 -3.57 -9.60 -10.73
C SER A 42 -4.90 -9.89 -11.41
N PHE A 43 -4.90 -10.62 -12.54
CA PHE A 43 -6.11 -11.02 -13.26
C PHE A 43 -7.01 -11.90 -12.40
N ALA A 44 -6.48 -12.93 -11.74
CA ALA A 44 -7.22 -13.79 -10.83
C ALA A 44 -7.81 -12.99 -9.65
N THR A 45 -7.06 -12.01 -9.14
CA THR A 45 -7.51 -11.13 -8.05
C THR A 45 -8.64 -10.20 -8.50
N ILE A 46 -8.57 -9.63 -9.71
CA ILE A 46 -9.62 -8.77 -10.28
C ILE A 46 -10.92 -9.58 -10.42
N ILE A 47 -10.87 -10.77 -11.03
CA ILE A 47 -12.03 -11.64 -11.17
C ILE A 47 -12.65 -11.94 -9.81
N ASN A 48 -11.84 -12.37 -8.84
CA ASN A 48 -12.30 -12.66 -7.50
C ASN A 48 -12.94 -11.44 -6.82
N THR A 49 -12.35 -10.26 -6.96
CA THR A 49 -12.88 -9.02 -6.37
C THR A 49 -14.22 -8.62 -7.00
N VAL A 50 -14.33 -8.67 -8.33
CA VAL A 50 -15.58 -8.37 -9.03
C VAL A 50 -16.69 -9.33 -8.61
N LEU A 51 -16.42 -10.64 -8.67
CA LEU A 51 -17.41 -11.65 -8.28
C LEU A 51 -17.83 -11.49 -6.81
N ARG A 52 -16.86 -11.26 -5.91
CA ARG A 52 -17.13 -11.03 -4.50
C ARG A 52 -18.00 -9.80 -4.29
N THR A 53 -17.72 -8.71 -4.98
CA THR A 53 -18.51 -7.48 -4.89
C THR A 53 -19.93 -7.71 -5.37
N VAL A 54 -20.11 -8.37 -6.53
CA VAL A 54 -21.44 -8.70 -7.08
C VAL A 54 -22.23 -9.56 -6.09
N ILE A 55 -21.65 -10.63 -5.56
CA ILE A 55 -22.30 -11.50 -4.57
C ILE A 55 -22.70 -10.72 -3.33
N ILE A 56 -21.81 -9.89 -2.78
CA ILE A 56 -22.11 -9.07 -1.60
C ILE A 56 -23.28 -8.12 -1.91
N CYS A 57 -23.27 -7.41 -3.04
CA CYS A 57 -24.34 -6.50 -3.42
C CYS A 57 -25.69 -7.23 -3.58
N VAL A 58 -25.72 -8.35 -4.27
CA VAL A 58 -26.95 -9.14 -4.49
C VAL A 58 -27.50 -9.68 -3.16
N MET A 59 -26.64 -10.30 -2.34
CA MET A 59 -27.08 -10.88 -1.07
C MET A 59 -27.52 -9.82 -0.06
N THR A 60 -26.88 -8.64 -0.07
CA THR A 60 -27.28 -7.51 0.77
C THR A 60 -28.63 -6.95 0.32
N ALA A 61 -28.88 -6.83 -1.00
CA ALA A 61 -30.16 -6.40 -1.54
C ALA A 61 -31.31 -7.34 -1.14
N HIS A 62 -31.03 -8.64 -0.98
CA HIS A 62 -32.00 -9.64 -0.49
C HIS A 62 -32.01 -9.78 1.05
N GLN A 63 -31.34 -8.90 1.80
CA GLN A 63 -31.27 -8.91 3.28
C GLN A 63 -30.87 -10.25 3.88
N MET A 64 -29.99 -10.99 3.20
CA MET A 64 -29.53 -12.31 3.65
C MET A 64 -28.68 -12.24 4.91
N ASN A 65 -28.62 -13.35 5.65
CA ASN A 65 -27.82 -13.45 6.88
C ASN A 65 -26.33 -13.17 6.60
N ILE A 66 -25.70 -12.38 7.47
CA ILE A 66 -24.29 -11.96 7.36
C ILE A 66 -23.33 -13.16 7.28
N LEU A 67 -23.63 -14.28 7.97
CA LEU A 67 -22.81 -15.47 7.92
C LEU A 67 -22.84 -16.14 6.54
N LEU A 68 -24.04 -16.25 5.94
CA LEU A 68 -24.21 -16.75 4.57
C LEU A 68 -23.48 -15.85 3.56
N LEU A 69 -23.64 -14.55 3.70
CA LEU A 69 -23.01 -13.56 2.84
C LEU A 69 -21.49 -13.71 2.84
N TYR A 70 -20.87 -13.71 4.02
CA TYR A 70 -19.40 -13.86 4.11
C TYR A 70 -18.95 -15.27 3.77
N GLY A 71 -19.74 -16.30 4.04
CA GLY A 71 -19.46 -17.68 3.63
C GLY A 71 -19.37 -17.81 2.10
N CYS A 72 -20.39 -17.35 1.38
CA CYS A 72 -20.38 -17.36 -0.09
C CYS A 72 -19.27 -16.49 -0.67
N ALA A 73 -19.06 -15.28 -0.13
CA ALA A 73 -17.99 -14.40 -0.57
C ALA A 73 -16.60 -14.99 -0.33
N SER A 74 -16.42 -15.76 0.75
CA SER A 74 -15.15 -16.46 1.05
C SER A 74 -14.92 -17.66 0.15
N ALA A 75 -15.97 -18.39 -0.24
CA ALA A 75 -15.85 -19.53 -1.15
C ALA A 75 -15.29 -19.15 -2.53
N LEU A 76 -15.42 -17.90 -2.96
CA LEU A 76 -14.86 -17.42 -4.21
C LEU A 76 -13.32 -17.43 -4.26
N VAL A 77 -12.64 -17.58 -3.12
CA VAL A 77 -11.18 -17.78 -3.10
C VAL A 77 -10.75 -19.00 -3.90
N ILE A 78 -11.64 -20.01 -3.99
CA ILE A 78 -11.41 -21.24 -4.77
C ILE A 78 -11.25 -20.92 -6.26
N ILE A 79 -12.01 -19.97 -6.80
CA ILE A 79 -11.92 -19.55 -8.21
C ILE A 79 -10.56 -18.87 -8.45
N LYS A 80 -10.16 -17.95 -7.58
CA LYS A 80 -8.84 -17.31 -7.64
C LYS A 80 -7.72 -18.36 -7.59
N ALA A 81 -7.81 -19.29 -6.64
CA ALA A 81 -6.85 -20.36 -6.49
C ALA A 81 -6.79 -21.25 -7.74
N GLY A 82 -7.95 -21.64 -8.28
CA GLY A 82 -8.04 -22.43 -9.50
C GLY A 82 -7.33 -21.78 -10.68
N ILE A 83 -7.55 -20.49 -10.92
CA ILE A 83 -6.89 -19.75 -12.01
C ILE A 83 -5.37 -19.79 -11.85
N ILE A 84 -4.85 -19.49 -10.64
CA ILE A 84 -3.41 -19.44 -10.37
C ILE A 84 -2.78 -20.83 -10.50
N VAL A 85 -3.35 -21.84 -9.87
CA VAL A 85 -2.84 -23.22 -9.86
C VAL A 85 -2.91 -23.83 -11.27
N CYS A 86 -4.03 -23.68 -11.98
CA CYS A 86 -4.13 -24.19 -13.37
C CYS A 86 -3.12 -23.55 -14.30
N TYR A 87 -2.95 -22.22 -14.21
CA TYR A 87 -1.94 -21.53 -15.00
C TYR A 87 -0.52 -22.02 -14.68
N SER A 88 -0.19 -22.13 -13.40
CA SER A 88 1.10 -22.63 -12.93
C SER A 88 1.34 -24.07 -13.43
N HIS A 89 0.39 -24.96 -13.24
CA HIS A 89 0.53 -26.36 -13.65
C HIS A 89 0.73 -26.54 -15.16
N ASN A 90 0.03 -25.74 -15.97
CA ASN A 90 0.13 -25.83 -17.43
C ASN A 90 1.42 -25.23 -18.00
N ASN A 91 1.97 -24.19 -17.35
CA ASN A 91 3.15 -23.50 -17.89
C ASN A 91 4.48 -23.98 -17.28
N TYR A 92 4.46 -24.67 -16.14
CA TYR A 92 5.67 -25.11 -15.43
C TYR A 92 5.68 -26.64 -15.25
N THR A 93 5.43 -27.37 -16.35
CA THR A 93 5.41 -28.85 -16.37
C THR A 93 6.77 -29.48 -16.08
N TYR A 94 7.84 -28.71 -16.24
CA TYR A 94 9.22 -29.16 -15.99
C TYR A 94 9.63 -29.17 -14.52
N LEU A 95 8.79 -28.64 -13.61
CA LEU A 95 9.10 -28.59 -12.18
C LEU A 95 8.91 -29.97 -11.53
N ASP A 96 9.99 -30.51 -11.01
CA ASP A 96 9.95 -31.73 -10.22
C ASP A 96 9.57 -31.42 -8.77
N LYS A 97 8.37 -31.80 -8.37
CA LYS A 97 7.87 -31.66 -6.99
C LYS A 97 8.61 -32.51 -5.96
N LYS A 98 9.42 -33.49 -6.42
CA LYS A 98 10.23 -34.38 -5.57
C LYS A 98 11.69 -33.93 -5.48
N ALA A 99 12.07 -32.85 -6.14
CA ALA A 99 13.43 -32.32 -6.08
C ALA A 99 13.83 -32.01 -4.63
N VAL A 100 15.07 -32.31 -4.30
CA VAL A 100 15.62 -32.04 -2.97
C VAL A 100 15.68 -30.50 -2.76
N PRO A 101 15.09 -29.97 -1.68
CA PRO A 101 15.10 -28.55 -1.42
C PRO A 101 16.52 -28.00 -1.26
N ASP A 102 16.82 -26.89 -1.92
CA ASP A 102 18.06 -26.17 -1.68
C ASP A 102 18.01 -25.50 -0.31
N ARG A 103 18.80 -26.04 0.64
CA ARG A 103 18.89 -25.50 2.01
C ARG A 103 19.49 -24.10 2.04
N GLY A 104 20.39 -23.76 1.11
CA GLY A 104 21.00 -22.42 1.00
C GLY A 104 19.98 -21.35 0.66
N ALA A 105 19.04 -21.65 -0.24
CA ALA A 105 17.94 -20.75 -0.59
C ALA A 105 17.00 -20.43 0.59
N MET A 106 16.93 -21.34 1.58
CA MET A 106 16.07 -21.21 2.77
C MET A 106 16.79 -20.62 3.99
N GLU A 107 18.06 -20.27 3.87
CA GLU A 107 18.86 -19.81 5.01
C GLU A 107 18.33 -18.51 5.64
N LYS A 108 17.87 -17.58 4.81
CA LYS A 108 17.34 -16.27 5.26
C LYS A 108 15.87 -16.27 5.63
N ARG A 109 15.19 -17.44 5.68
CA ARG A 109 13.73 -17.50 5.91
C ARG A 109 13.27 -16.84 7.22
N TRP A 110 14.05 -16.99 8.30
CA TRP A 110 13.69 -16.46 9.59
C TRP A 110 13.81 -14.93 9.65
N GLU A 111 14.79 -14.36 8.97
CA GLU A 111 14.93 -12.89 8.84
C GLU A 111 13.76 -12.29 8.05
N VAL A 112 13.33 -12.96 6.97
CA VAL A 112 12.17 -12.54 6.17
C VAL A 112 10.89 -12.62 6.99
N ILE A 113 10.65 -13.75 7.69
CA ILE A 113 9.47 -13.92 8.56
C ILE A 113 9.45 -12.85 9.66
N TYR A 114 10.59 -12.59 10.29
CA TYR A 114 10.71 -11.55 11.31
C TYR A 114 10.30 -10.17 10.77
N GLN A 115 10.79 -9.78 9.59
CA GLN A 115 10.40 -8.52 8.96
C GLN A 115 8.91 -8.48 8.59
N GLN A 116 8.33 -9.60 8.14
CA GLN A 116 6.90 -9.69 7.84
C GLN A 116 6.05 -9.48 9.11
N ILE A 117 6.43 -10.11 10.22
CA ILE A 117 5.75 -9.92 11.53
C ILE A 117 5.81 -8.45 11.95
N LEU A 118 6.97 -7.79 11.84
CA LEU A 118 7.09 -6.38 12.15
C LEU A 118 6.28 -5.49 11.20
N GLY A 119 6.17 -5.86 9.93
CA GLY A 119 5.30 -5.19 8.95
C GLY A 119 3.82 -5.28 9.35
N ILE A 120 3.36 -6.45 9.81
CA ILE A 120 1.99 -6.64 10.33
C ILE A 120 1.77 -5.79 11.59
N ILE A 121 2.74 -5.73 12.50
CA ILE A 121 2.68 -4.86 13.69
C ILE A 121 2.51 -3.40 13.27
N GLN A 122 3.28 -2.91 12.31
CA GLN A 122 3.20 -1.52 11.85
C GLN A 122 1.83 -1.15 11.25
N THR A 123 1.22 -2.03 10.51
CA THR A 123 -0.09 -1.78 9.88
C THR A 123 -1.25 -2.01 10.85
N GLY A 124 -1.12 -2.98 11.76
CA GLY A 124 -2.17 -3.38 12.71
C GLY A 124 -2.15 -2.61 14.03
N ALA A 125 -0.98 -2.09 14.46
CA ALA A 125 -0.84 -1.43 15.75
C ALA A 125 -1.83 -0.27 16.00
N PRO A 126 -2.13 0.62 15.03
CA PRO A 126 -3.11 1.67 15.26
C PRO A 126 -4.49 1.13 15.67
N THR A 127 -4.96 0.09 14.99
CA THR A 127 -6.26 -0.55 15.30
C THR A 127 -6.24 -1.20 16.67
N VAL A 128 -5.20 -1.96 16.99
CA VAL A 128 -5.05 -2.66 18.27
C VAL A 128 -4.96 -1.66 19.42
N LEU A 129 -4.14 -0.62 19.28
CA LEU A 129 -4.01 0.44 20.28
C LEU A 129 -5.34 1.20 20.48
N ALA A 130 -6.05 1.51 19.40
CA ALA A 130 -7.36 2.14 19.48
C ALA A 130 -8.39 1.26 20.21
N THR A 131 -8.37 -0.05 19.94
CA THR A 131 -9.28 -1.01 20.61
C THR A 131 -8.99 -1.13 22.11
N ILE A 132 -7.72 -1.11 22.50
CA ILE A 132 -7.29 -1.27 23.90
C ILE A 132 -7.44 0.04 24.69
N LEU A 133 -7.09 1.18 24.11
CA LEU A 133 -6.96 2.45 24.82
C LEU A 133 -8.18 3.35 24.70
N LEU A 134 -8.97 3.19 23.64
CA LEU A 134 -10.12 4.03 23.33
C LEU A 134 -11.42 3.21 23.40
N ASN A 135 -12.29 3.37 22.42
CA ASN A 135 -13.55 2.66 22.31
C ASN A 135 -13.82 2.20 20.87
N LEU A 136 -14.80 1.33 20.70
CA LEU A 136 -15.18 0.80 19.39
C LEU A 136 -15.67 1.87 18.41
N VAL A 137 -16.25 2.96 18.90
CA VAL A 137 -16.68 4.08 18.05
C VAL A 137 -15.47 4.76 17.42
N SER A 138 -14.40 4.99 18.17
CA SER A 138 -13.15 5.54 17.64
C SER A 138 -12.51 4.63 16.59
N VAL A 139 -12.58 3.30 16.78
CA VAL A 139 -12.12 2.32 15.80
C VAL A 139 -12.98 2.37 14.54
N SER A 140 -14.30 2.52 14.67
CA SER A 140 -15.22 2.66 13.54
C SER A 140 -14.91 3.91 12.72
N VAL A 141 -14.74 5.06 13.40
CA VAL A 141 -14.34 6.32 12.74
C VAL A 141 -13.01 6.13 12.00
N TYR A 142 -11.98 5.60 12.66
CA TYR A 142 -10.68 5.34 12.04
C TYR A 142 -10.80 4.43 10.80
N SER A 143 -11.62 3.39 10.86
CA SER A 143 -11.77 2.41 9.79
C SER A 143 -12.26 3.04 8.48
N ILE A 144 -13.14 4.05 8.54
CA ILE A 144 -13.61 4.78 7.35
C ILE A 144 -12.45 5.52 6.66
N TYR A 145 -11.65 6.24 7.43
CA TYR A 145 -10.49 6.94 6.87
C TYR A 145 -9.43 5.96 6.35
N ASN A 146 -9.17 4.88 7.11
CA ASN A 146 -8.20 3.87 6.73
C ASN A 146 -8.61 3.08 5.49
N MET A 147 -9.91 2.92 5.22
CA MET A 147 -10.43 2.32 3.98
C MET A 147 -9.96 3.11 2.75
N VAL A 148 -9.98 4.44 2.81
CA VAL A 148 -9.47 5.30 1.72
C VAL A 148 -7.98 5.06 1.52
N ILE A 149 -7.18 5.11 2.58
CA ILE A 149 -5.73 4.91 2.50
C ILE A 149 -5.38 3.50 1.98
N SER A 150 -6.13 2.49 2.42
CA SER A 150 -5.93 1.12 1.93
C SER A 150 -6.21 1.00 0.43
N GLY A 151 -7.23 1.69 -0.08
CA GLY A 151 -7.50 1.79 -1.51
C GLY A 151 -6.36 2.46 -2.28
N LEU A 152 -5.84 3.57 -1.77
CA LEU A 152 -4.69 4.26 -2.37
C LEU A 152 -3.42 3.40 -2.37
N ASN A 153 -3.16 2.68 -1.27
CA ASN A 153 -2.05 1.72 -1.19
C ASN A 153 -2.21 0.59 -2.22
N GLY A 154 -3.43 0.11 -2.43
CA GLY A 154 -3.75 -0.88 -3.47
C GLY A 154 -3.37 -0.38 -4.86
N VAL A 155 -3.73 0.85 -5.21
CA VAL A 155 -3.35 1.47 -6.49
C VAL A 155 -1.83 1.61 -6.61
N LEU A 156 -1.15 2.14 -5.58
CA LEU A 156 0.30 2.32 -5.59
C LEU A 156 1.06 0.99 -5.70
N SER A 157 0.54 -0.08 -5.10
CA SER A 157 1.16 -1.41 -5.14
C SER A 157 1.26 -1.99 -6.56
N ILE A 158 0.35 -1.58 -7.47
CA ILE A 158 0.39 -2.00 -8.88
C ILE A 158 1.68 -1.52 -9.56
N PHE A 159 2.13 -0.29 -9.24
CA PHE A 159 3.34 0.29 -9.81
C PHE A 159 4.64 -0.31 -9.26
N ILE A 160 4.56 -1.01 -8.13
CA ILE A 160 5.72 -1.57 -7.43
C ILE A 160 5.86 -3.07 -7.72
N SER A 161 4.75 -3.75 -8.04
CA SER A 161 4.73 -5.20 -8.22
C SER A 161 5.69 -5.64 -9.33
N GLY A 162 6.56 -6.62 -9.02
CA GLY A 162 7.55 -7.16 -9.97
C GLY A 162 8.88 -6.39 -10.06
N LEU A 163 8.95 -5.14 -9.63
CA LEU A 163 10.20 -4.36 -9.67
C LEU A 163 11.32 -4.92 -8.78
N PRO A 164 11.05 -5.47 -7.57
CA PRO A 164 12.10 -6.06 -6.74
C PRO A 164 12.90 -7.15 -7.43
N ALA A 165 12.26 -7.98 -8.27
CA ALA A 165 12.95 -9.01 -9.03
C ALA A 165 13.92 -8.41 -10.07
N GLY A 166 13.49 -7.35 -10.78
CA GLY A 166 14.35 -6.65 -11.74
C GLY A 166 15.55 -5.96 -11.08
N PHE A 167 15.35 -5.30 -9.96
CA PHE A 167 16.46 -4.72 -9.19
C PHE A 167 17.38 -5.79 -8.61
N GLY A 168 16.83 -6.91 -8.16
CA GLY A 168 17.60 -8.06 -7.68
C GLY A 168 18.54 -8.62 -8.75
N ASP A 169 18.09 -8.73 -9.99
CA ASP A 169 18.90 -9.16 -11.13
C ASP A 169 20.07 -8.19 -11.41
N LEU A 170 19.80 -6.87 -11.42
CA LEU A 170 20.85 -5.85 -11.60
C LEU A 170 21.90 -5.89 -10.46
N ILE A 171 21.45 -6.09 -9.21
CA ILE A 171 22.34 -6.21 -8.06
C ILE A 171 23.20 -7.48 -8.16
N ALA A 172 22.59 -8.61 -8.53
CA ALA A 172 23.30 -9.88 -8.69
C ALA A 172 24.36 -9.82 -9.80
N ARG A 173 24.08 -9.11 -10.91
CA ARG A 173 25.03 -8.89 -12.02
C ARG A 173 26.07 -7.80 -11.72
N ARG A 174 25.98 -7.11 -10.58
CA ARG A 174 26.86 -5.99 -10.21
C ARG A 174 26.88 -4.84 -11.23
N GLU A 175 25.76 -4.60 -11.90
CA GLU A 175 25.59 -3.51 -12.86
C GLU A 175 25.29 -2.18 -12.16
N GLU A 176 26.24 -1.64 -11.42
CA GLU A 176 26.04 -0.45 -10.55
C GLU A 176 25.53 0.79 -11.31
N THR A 177 26.06 1.06 -12.50
CA THR A 177 25.68 2.23 -13.30
C THR A 177 24.24 2.12 -13.79
N THR A 178 23.84 0.94 -14.29
CA THR A 178 22.47 0.64 -14.70
C THR A 178 21.51 0.68 -13.52
N LEU A 179 21.93 0.12 -12.38
CA LEU A 179 21.14 0.14 -11.13
C LEU A 179 20.86 1.57 -10.69
N ARG A 180 21.88 2.42 -10.57
CA ARG A 180 21.72 3.83 -10.15
C ARG A 180 20.78 4.60 -11.08
N LYS A 181 20.94 4.43 -12.39
CA LYS A 181 20.08 5.08 -13.39
C LYS A 181 18.63 4.61 -13.25
N THR A 182 18.41 3.28 -13.18
CA THR A 182 17.07 2.70 -13.10
C THR A 182 16.37 3.07 -11.80
N VAL A 183 17.09 3.07 -10.67
CA VAL A 183 16.58 3.54 -9.37
C VAL A 183 16.19 5.00 -9.43
N SER A 184 17.04 5.87 -10.03
CA SER A 184 16.75 7.30 -10.16
C SER A 184 15.49 7.55 -11.03
N GLU A 185 15.37 6.86 -12.16
CA GLU A 185 14.19 6.93 -13.03
C GLU A 185 12.93 6.44 -12.31
N PHE A 186 13.04 5.35 -11.55
CA PHE A 186 11.92 4.82 -10.76
C PHE A 186 11.50 5.77 -9.63
N GLU A 187 12.45 6.34 -8.88
CA GLU A 187 12.13 7.33 -7.83
C GLU A 187 11.34 8.50 -8.41
N VAL A 188 11.79 9.07 -9.54
CA VAL A 188 11.10 10.20 -10.17
C VAL A 188 9.69 9.81 -10.60
N ALA A 189 9.52 8.65 -11.27
CA ALA A 189 8.21 8.17 -11.69
C ALA A 189 7.28 7.89 -10.50
N TYR A 190 7.78 7.24 -9.47
CA TYR A 190 7.00 6.90 -8.29
C TYR A 190 6.60 8.13 -7.48
N TYR A 191 7.53 9.07 -7.26
CA TYR A 191 7.25 10.31 -6.54
C TYR A 191 6.33 11.25 -7.31
N TYR A 192 6.35 11.20 -8.65
CA TYR A 192 5.38 11.87 -9.49
C TYR A 192 3.96 11.37 -9.19
N ILE A 193 3.75 10.05 -9.23
CA ILE A 193 2.47 9.42 -8.93
C ILE A 193 2.07 9.67 -7.46
N LEU A 194 3.01 9.55 -6.54
CA LEU A 194 2.79 9.75 -5.11
C LEU A 194 2.30 11.17 -4.81
N SER A 195 2.90 12.20 -5.46
CA SER A 195 2.48 13.60 -5.31
C SER A 195 1.04 13.83 -5.75
N ILE A 196 0.63 13.23 -6.88
CA ILE A 196 -0.74 13.33 -7.38
C ILE A 196 -1.70 12.63 -6.41
N VAL A 197 -1.42 11.36 -6.07
CA VAL A 197 -2.30 10.53 -5.24
C VAL A 197 -2.51 11.16 -3.86
N TYR A 198 -1.44 11.58 -3.19
CA TYR A 198 -1.56 12.15 -1.84
C TYR A 198 -1.96 13.62 -1.84
N GLY A 199 -1.65 14.39 -2.88
CA GLY A 199 -2.21 15.72 -3.07
C GLY A 199 -3.74 15.68 -3.19
N LEU A 200 -4.26 14.76 -3.99
CA LEU A 200 -5.70 14.50 -4.09
C LEU A 200 -6.30 13.94 -2.79
N ALA A 201 -5.58 13.06 -2.11
CA ALA A 201 -6.05 12.51 -0.85
C ALA A 201 -6.26 13.60 0.21
N PHE A 202 -5.31 14.54 0.37
CA PHE A 202 -5.46 15.67 1.29
C PHE A 202 -6.65 16.56 0.92
N ALA A 203 -6.87 16.81 -0.37
CA ALA A 203 -7.95 17.67 -0.84
C ALA A 203 -9.33 17.01 -0.74
N LEU A 204 -9.43 15.70 -0.94
CA LEU A 204 -10.69 14.99 -1.17
C LEU A 204 -11.15 14.13 0.01
N ILE A 205 -10.30 13.87 1.02
CA ILE A 205 -10.67 12.94 2.10
C ILE A 205 -11.86 13.44 2.90
N MET A 206 -11.91 14.72 3.25
CA MET A 206 -13.02 15.29 4.03
C MET A 206 -14.32 15.36 3.25
N PRO A 207 -14.33 15.87 1.98
CA PRO A 207 -15.50 15.77 1.13
C PRO A 207 -15.99 14.33 0.93
N PHE A 208 -15.07 13.35 0.80
CA PHE A 208 -15.44 11.94 0.68
C PHE A 208 -16.12 11.43 1.94
N VAL A 209 -15.51 11.64 3.12
CA VAL A 209 -16.07 11.20 4.40
C VAL A 209 -17.46 11.81 4.62
N SER A 210 -17.63 13.09 4.32
CA SER A 210 -18.93 13.79 4.44
C SER A 210 -20.03 13.13 3.59
N VAL A 211 -19.71 12.74 2.34
CA VAL A 211 -20.66 12.07 1.45
C VAL A 211 -20.90 10.62 1.87
N TYR A 212 -19.82 9.90 2.23
CA TYR A 212 -19.87 8.47 2.57
C TYR A 212 -20.65 8.19 3.86
N THR A 213 -20.50 9.08 4.85
CA THR A 213 -21.16 8.91 6.15
C THR A 213 -22.51 9.61 6.23
N LYS A 214 -23.01 10.16 5.12
CA LYS A 214 -24.32 10.82 5.05
C LYS A 214 -25.41 9.82 5.41
N GLY A 215 -26.15 10.12 6.47
CA GLY A 215 -27.22 9.25 6.99
C GLY A 215 -26.79 8.29 8.10
N LEU A 216 -25.51 8.22 8.45
CA LEU A 216 -25.06 7.53 9.66
C LEU A 216 -25.22 8.48 10.86
N SER A 217 -25.91 8.01 11.90
CA SER A 217 -26.19 8.80 13.13
C SER A 217 -25.58 8.18 14.39
N ASP A 218 -24.84 7.09 14.24
CA ASP A 218 -24.24 6.33 15.34
C ASP A 218 -22.98 6.98 15.92
N ALA A 219 -22.29 7.83 15.12
CA ALA A 219 -21.10 8.58 15.54
C ALA A 219 -20.92 9.85 14.69
N ASN A 220 -20.14 10.79 15.23
CA ASN A 220 -19.58 11.85 14.40
C ASN A 220 -18.35 11.32 13.65
N TYR A 221 -18.40 11.37 12.33
CA TYR A 221 -17.29 10.93 11.48
C TYR A 221 -16.45 12.07 10.91
N TYR A 222 -16.88 13.33 11.09
CA TYR A 222 -16.22 14.49 10.52
C TYR A 222 -15.11 15.03 11.44
N TYR A 223 -13.88 14.54 11.26
CA TYR A 223 -12.68 14.93 12.01
C TYR A 223 -11.54 15.37 11.07
N PRO A 224 -11.48 16.67 10.66
CA PRO A 224 -10.49 17.15 9.70
C PRO A 224 -9.04 16.88 10.12
N LEU A 225 -8.71 17.08 11.40
CA LEU A 225 -7.37 16.82 11.92
C LEU A 225 -7.01 15.34 11.82
N LEU A 226 -7.92 14.44 12.15
CA LEU A 226 -7.71 13.00 12.03
C LEU A 226 -7.49 12.61 10.56
N GLY A 227 -8.31 13.14 9.66
CA GLY A 227 -8.18 12.93 8.23
C GLY A 227 -6.81 13.35 7.70
N ALA A 228 -6.37 14.56 8.06
CA ALA A 228 -5.06 15.07 7.67
C ALA A 228 -3.90 14.20 8.20
N VAL A 229 -3.95 13.79 9.47
CA VAL A 229 -2.89 12.97 10.08
C VAL A 229 -2.88 11.54 9.48
N ILE A 230 -4.03 10.97 9.16
CA ILE A 230 -4.12 9.65 8.51
C ILE A 230 -3.55 9.71 7.08
N VAL A 231 -3.87 10.75 6.31
CA VAL A 231 -3.28 10.94 4.97
C VAL A 231 -1.78 11.15 5.06
N LEU A 232 -1.30 11.96 6.01
CA LEU A 232 0.13 12.16 6.27
C LEU A 232 0.82 10.83 6.62
N ASN A 233 0.22 10.02 7.47
CA ASN A 233 0.75 8.70 7.81
C ASN A 233 0.87 7.79 6.57
N GLY A 234 -0.15 7.76 5.73
CA GLY A 234 -0.14 7.03 4.47
C GLY A 234 0.97 7.53 3.51
N LEU A 235 1.15 8.85 3.40
CA LEU A 235 2.22 9.46 2.63
C LEU A 235 3.60 9.02 3.17
N LEU A 236 3.84 9.14 4.48
CA LEU A 236 5.11 8.74 5.13
C LEU A 236 5.36 7.23 5.02
N TYR A 237 4.30 6.42 4.99
CA TYR A 237 4.40 4.98 4.72
C TYR A 237 4.89 4.71 3.30
N ASN A 238 4.41 5.44 2.31
CA ASN A 238 4.71 5.20 0.90
C ASN A 238 5.96 5.92 0.40
N ILE A 239 6.33 7.07 0.96
CA ILE A 239 7.48 7.85 0.47
C ILE A 239 8.81 7.10 0.57
N LYS A 240 8.95 6.18 1.52
CA LYS A 240 10.13 5.32 1.70
C LYS A 240 10.14 4.08 0.80
N THR A 241 9.08 3.84 0.03
CA THR A 241 8.92 2.60 -0.76
C THR A 241 10.07 2.33 -1.74
N PRO A 242 10.59 3.30 -2.51
CA PRO A 242 11.71 3.04 -3.40
C PRO A 242 12.93 2.49 -2.68
N GLN A 243 13.28 3.07 -1.53
CA GLN A 243 14.42 2.64 -0.73
C GLN A 243 14.18 1.29 -0.03
N SER A 244 12.97 1.08 0.51
CA SER A 244 12.65 -0.18 1.19
C SER A 244 12.62 -1.37 0.22
N MET A 245 12.20 -1.14 -1.01
CA MET A 245 12.21 -2.13 -2.06
C MET A 245 13.62 -2.61 -2.42
N LEU A 246 14.60 -1.71 -2.44
CA LEU A 246 16.01 -2.07 -2.70
C LEU A 246 16.59 -2.97 -1.61
N ILE A 247 16.14 -2.83 -0.35
CA ILE A 247 16.54 -3.74 0.74
C ILE A 247 16.06 -5.16 0.47
N VAL A 248 14.80 -5.29 0.03
CA VAL A 248 14.21 -6.58 -0.33
C VAL A 248 14.97 -7.18 -1.53
N SER A 249 15.24 -6.37 -2.57
CA SER A 249 15.96 -6.79 -3.78
C SER A 249 17.41 -7.21 -3.49
N ALA A 250 18.09 -6.56 -2.54
CA ALA A 250 19.44 -6.91 -2.11
C ALA A 250 19.49 -8.05 -1.07
N GLY A 251 18.33 -8.49 -0.55
CA GLY A 251 18.26 -9.50 0.50
C GLY A 251 18.91 -9.08 1.83
N MET A 252 18.97 -7.77 2.11
CA MET A 252 19.61 -7.19 3.32
C MET A 252 18.67 -7.18 4.52
N TYR A 253 18.07 -8.34 4.82
CA TYR A 253 17.12 -8.49 5.93
C TYR A 253 17.78 -8.45 7.30
N ARG A 254 18.94 -9.10 7.44
CA ARG A 254 19.70 -9.20 8.69
C ARG A 254 20.23 -7.84 9.13
N GLU A 255 20.79 -7.07 8.20
CA GLU A 255 21.38 -5.75 8.44
C GLU A 255 20.35 -4.70 8.87
N THR A 256 19.09 -4.90 8.45
CA THR A 256 17.99 -3.96 8.76
C THR A 256 17.12 -4.41 9.94
N ARG A 257 17.35 -5.60 10.50
CA ARG A 257 16.53 -6.21 11.55
C ARG A 257 16.27 -5.27 12.73
N TRP A 258 17.34 -4.76 13.37
CA TRP A 258 17.20 -3.87 14.52
C TRP A 258 16.53 -2.55 14.19
N ARG A 259 16.74 -2.02 13.00
CA ARG A 259 16.13 -0.76 12.52
C ARG A 259 14.62 -0.90 12.38
N VAL A 260 14.16 -2.03 11.85
CA VAL A 260 12.72 -2.33 11.75
C VAL A 260 12.10 -2.61 13.12
N THR A 261 12.86 -3.23 14.04
CA THR A 261 12.43 -3.40 15.44
C THR A 261 12.23 -2.07 16.14
N ILE A 262 13.19 -1.14 16.01
CA ILE A 262 13.06 0.22 16.56
C ILE A 262 11.83 0.92 15.97
N GLN A 263 11.60 0.79 14.68
CA GLN A 263 10.41 1.33 14.03
C GLN A 263 9.12 0.77 14.66
N GLY A 264 9.06 -0.55 14.92
CA GLY A 264 7.93 -1.19 15.59
C GLY A 264 7.76 -0.73 17.05
N LEU A 265 8.85 -0.53 17.78
CA LEU A 265 8.81 0.01 19.14
C LEU A 265 8.31 1.46 19.18
N ILE A 266 8.74 2.30 18.25
CA ILE A 266 8.29 3.69 18.16
C ILE A 266 6.77 3.75 18.01
N ILE A 267 6.17 2.97 17.11
CA ILE A 267 4.71 3.02 16.94
C ILE A 267 3.97 2.54 18.18
N ILE A 268 4.45 1.50 18.86
CA ILE A 268 3.80 0.97 20.05
C ILE A 268 3.91 1.99 21.20
N VAL A 269 5.11 2.47 21.51
CA VAL A 269 5.36 3.38 22.63
C VAL A 269 4.70 4.74 22.41
N PHE A 270 5.03 5.42 21.29
CA PHE A 270 4.49 6.74 21.01
C PHE A 270 3.03 6.71 20.61
N GLY A 271 2.56 5.63 19.98
CA GLY A 271 1.13 5.40 19.74
C GLY A 271 0.35 5.21 21.04
N ALA A 272 0.89 4.46 22.01
CA ALA A 272 0.24 4.29 23.32
C ALA A 272 0.20 5.58 24.14
N ILE A 273 1.32 6.33 24.19
CA ILE A 273 1.37 7.64 24.85
C ILE A 273 0.41 8.62 24.17
N GLY A 274 0.50 8.75 22.84
CA GLY A 274 -0.33 9.63 22.06
C GLY A 274 -1.83 9.29 22.18
N GLY A 275 -2.15 7.98 22.22
CA GLY A 275 -3.51 7.50 22.41
C GLY A 275 -4.14 7.95 23.72
N ARG A 276 -3.37 7.99 24.80
CA ARG A 276 -3.83 8.51 26.10
C ARG A 276 -3.96 10.02 26.14
N LEU A 277 -3.12 10.76 25.38
CA LEU A 277 -3.09 12.23 25.41
C LEU A 277 -4.09 12.86 24.42
N ALA A 278 -4.20 12.30 23.22
CA ALA A 278 -4.95 12.91 22.12
C ALA A 278 -5.84 11.90 21.36
N GLY A 279 -6.15 10.76 21.97
CA GLY A 279 -7.02 9.76 21.38
C GLY A 279 -6.49 9.22 20.05
N MET A 280 -7.36 9.02 19.06
CA MET A 280 -6.99 8.44 17.76
C MET A 280 -5.98 9.28 17.00
N VAL A 281 -6.05 10.60 17.08
CA VAL A 281 -5.06 11.50 16.45
C VAL A 281 -3.67 11.25 17.04
N GLY A 282 -3.55 11.07 18.35
CA GLY A 282 -2.28 10.77 19.02
C GLY A 282 -1.70 9.42 18.62
N ILE A 283 -2.52 8.38 18.48
CA ILE A 283 -2.07 7.07 17.97
C ILE A 283 -1.50 7.24 16.56
N MET A 284 -2.17 7.97 15.70
CA MET A 284 -1.73 8.19 14.32
C MET A 284 -0.46 9.05 14.22
N LEU A 285 -0.27 10.01 15.12
CA LEU A 285 0.99 10.76 15.23
C LEU A 285 2.16 9.85 15.63
N GLY A 286 1.95 8.89 16.54
CA GLY A 286 2.92 7.85 16.85
C GLY A 286 3.30 7.01 15.63
N SER A 287 2.31 6.67 14.79
CA SER A 287 2.53 5.98 13.51
C SER A 287 3.32 6.85 12.51
N CYS A 288 2.99 8.15 12.42
CA CYS A 288 3.76 9.09 11.59
C CYS A 288 5.22 9.17 12.03
N LEU A 289 5.48 9.26 13.32
CA LEU A 289 6.84 9.30 13.88
C LEU A 289 7.62 8.01 13.53
N SER A 290 6.99 6.86 13.65
CA SER A 290 7.55 5.56 13.28
C SER A 290 7.94 5.51 11.79
N ASN A 291 7.04 5.97 10.91
CA ASN A 291 7.31 6.02 9.48
C ASN A 291 8.37 7.05 9.11
N LEU A 292 8.39 8.21 9.77
CA LEU A 292 9.41 9.24 9.58
C LEU A 292 10.81 8.73 9.98
N TYR A 293 10.93 8.08 11.15
CA TYR A 293 12.17 7.42 11.56
C TYR A 293 12.69 6.47 10.47
N ARG A 294 11.82 5.62 9.94
CA ARG A 294 12.22 4.66 8.91
C ARG A 294 12.57 5.33 7.58
N THR A 295 11.90 6.39 7.22
CA THR A 295 12.22 7.18 6.01
C THR A 295 13.63 7.77 6.11
N ILE A 296 13.96 8.38 7.25
CA ILE A 296 15.30 8.94 7.51
C ILE A 296 16.36 7.83 7.51
N ASP A 297 16.11 6.74 8.20
CA ASP A 297 17.03 5.60 8.26
C ASP A 297 17.33 5.04 6.85
N LEU A 298 16.32 4.80 6.04
CA LEU A 298 16.47 4.27 4.68
C LEU A 298 17.15 5.25 3.73
N LEU A 299 16.92 6.55 3.91
CA LEU A 299 17.53 7.61 3.12
C LEU A 299 19.07 7.59 3.22
N PHE A 300 19.62 7.19 4.36
CA PHE A 300 21.08 7.07 4.56
C PHE A 300 21.57 5.64 4.33
N PHE A 301 20.79 4.63 4.71
CA PHE A 301 21.19 3.23 4.61
C PHE A 301 21.34 2.78 3.16
N THR A 302 20.33 3.02 2.33
CA THR A 302 20.27 2.50 0.96
C THR A 302 21.39 3.07 0.07
N PRO A 303 21.66 4.38 0.08
CA PRO A 303 22.80 4.92 -0.67
C PRO A 303 24.14 4.35 -0.21
N LYS A 304 24.33 4.17 1.09
CA LYS A 304 25.61 3.72 1.65
C LYS A 304 25.92 2.25 1.31
N TYR A 305 24.92 1.38 1.29
CA TYR A 305 25.15 -0.08 1.20
C TYR A 305 24.70 -0.72 -0.11
N ILE A 306 23.86 -0.06 -0.90
CA ILE A 306 23.28 -0.67 -2.10
C ILE A 306 23.60 0.12 -3.37
N THR A 307 23.31 1.42 -3.39
CA THR A 307 23.40 2.18 -4.65
C THR A 307 24.67 3.01 -4.78
N ASN A 308 25.43 3.25 -3.71
CA ASN A 308 26.56 4.19 -3.68
C ASN A 308 26.22 5.57 -4.27
N ALA A 309 24.94 6.00 -4.13
CA ALA A 309 24.45 7.29 -4.64
C ALA A 309 24.43 8.35 -3.54
N SER A 310 24.21 9.61 -3.92
CA SER A 310 24.05 10.68 -2.93
C SER A 310 22.66 10.65 -2.31
N PRO A 311 22.52 10.63 -0.97
CA PRO A 311 21.23 10.70 -0.29
C PRO A 311 20.49 12.02 -0.53
N LEU A 312 21.24 13.08 -0.86
CA LEU A 312 20.71 14.42 -1.05
C LEU A 312 19.70 14.48 -2.21
N LYS A 313 19.94 13.72 -3.30
CA LYS A 313 19.00 13.68 -4.44
C LYS A 313 17.64 13.11 -4.03
N SER A 314 17.64 11.97 -3.34
CA SER A 314 16.39 11.37 -2.85
C SER A 314 15.70 12.26 -1.81
N LEU A 315 16.47 12.94 -0.94
CA LEU A 315 15.92 13.92 0.01
C LEU A 315 15.22 15.09 -0.71
N LEU A 316 15.89 15.68 -1.71
CA LEU A 316 15.31 16.80 -2.48
C LEU A 316 14.03 16.37 -3.22
N ARG A 317 13.99 15.15 -3.74
CA ARG A 317 12.78 14.57 -4.36
C ARG A 317 11.65 14.37 -3.35
N MET A 318 11.95 13.87 -2.14
CA MET A 318 10.97 13.75 -1.07
C MET A 318 10.43 15.13 -0.64
N LEU A 319 11.29 16.14 -0.55
CA LEU A 319 10.87 17.52 -0.27
C LEU A 319 10.00 18.08 -1.40
N LEU A 320 10.33 17.77 -2.66
CA LEU A 320 9.51 18.19 -3.81
C LEU A 320 8.11 17.55 -3.78
N VAL A 321 7.99 16.29 -3.35
CA VAL A 321 6.69 15.65 -3.10
C VAL A 321 5.88 16.45 -2.08
N MET A 322 6.47 16.86 -0.95
CA MET A 322 5.80 17.66 0.07
C MET A 322 5.34 19.02 -0.48
N VAL A 323 6.21 19.71 -1.22
CA VAL A 323 5.88 20.99 -1.86
C VAL A 323 4.71 20.83 -2.84
N ASN A 324 4.76 19.82 -3.71
CA ASN A 324 3.67 19.54 -4.65
C ASN A 324 2.33 19.32 -3.94
N ILE A 325 2.34 18.52 -2.87
CA ILE A 325 1.13 18.25 -2.08
C ILE A 325 0.60 19.54 -1.44
N ILE A 326 1.47 20.37 -0.87
CA ILE A 326 1.07 21.65 -0.26
C ILE A 326 0.44 22.57 -1.32
N VAL A 327 1.03 22.64 -2.52
CA VAL A 327 0.49 23.46 -3.62
C VAL A 327 -0.86 22.93 -4.09
N ILE A 328 -1.01 21.61 -4.28
CA ILE A 328 -2.27 20.99 -4.72
C ILE A 328 -3.36 21.22 -3.65
N TYR A 329 -3.04 21.01 -2.37
CA TYR A 329 -3.95 21.25 -1.27
C TYR A 329 -4.32 22.75 -1.15
N GLY A 330 -3.35 23.65 -1.28
CA GLY A 330 -3.59 25.10 -1.29
C GLY A 330 -4.53 25.52 -2.41
N LEU A 331 -4.35 24.99 -3.63
CA LEU A 331 -5.27 25.23 -4.75
C LEU A 331 -6.68 24.70 -4.46
N SER A 332 -6.81 23.56 -3.77
CA SER A 332 -8.11 23.00 -3.39
C SER A 332 -8.88 23.89 -2.40
N LEU A 333 -8.18 24.67 -1.58
CA LEU A 333 -8.82 25.62 -0.64
C LEU A 333 -9.41 26.85 -1.36
N VAL A 334 -8.85 27.23 -2.54
CA VAL A 334 -9.37 28.34 -3.34
C VAL A 334 -10.74 28.00 -3.96
N TYR A 335 -10.93 26.74 -4.32
CA TYR A 335 -12.18 26.25 -4.89
C TYR A 335 -12.63 25.01 -4.12
N SER A 336 -13.45 25.20 -3.10
CA SER A 336 -13.94 24.15 -2.19
C SER A 336 -15.46 24.11 -2.12
N PRO A 337 -16.15 23.68 -3.19
CA PRO A 337 -17.59 23.59 -3.18
C PRO A 337 -18.08 22.51 -2.21
N GLU A 338 -19.24 22.73 -1.59
CA GLU A 338 -19.89 21.72 -0.77
C GLU A 338 -20.27 20.50 -1.62
N CYS A 339 -19.88 19.32 -1.16
CA CYS A 339 -20.19 18.06 -1.82
C CYS A 339 -21.30 17.34 -1.06
N MET A 340 -22.48 17.22 -1.70
CA MET A 340 -23.65 16.53 -1.12
C MET A 340 -23.91 15.16 -1.77
N SER A 341 -23.18 14.81 -2.84
CA SER A 341 -23.37 13.55 -3.58
C SER A 341 -22.07 13.01 -4.14
N TYR A 342 -22.01 11.71 -4.39
CA TYR A 342 -20.87 11.04 -5.03
C TYR A 342 -20.54 11.63 -6.42
N LEU A 343 -21.56 12.04 -7.19
CA LEU A 343 -21.35 12.63 -8.50
C LEU A 343 -20.62 13.99 -8.41
N GLN A 344 -20.99 14.82 -7.42
CA GLN A 344 -20.31 16.10 -7.17
C GLN A 344 -18.88 15.86 -6.70
N TRP A 345 -18.68 14.92 -5.80
CA TRP A 345 -17.35 14.51 -5.34
C TRP A 345 -16.48 14.04 -6.51
N PHE A 346 -17.03 13.22 -7.43
CA PHE A 346 -16.29 12.73 -8.59
C PHE A 346 -15.91 13.86 -9.56
N LYS A 347 -16.83 14.81 -9.82
CA LYS A 347 -16.51 16.01 -10.61
C LYS A 347 -15.38 16.83 -9.97
N LEU A 348 -15.42 17.02 -8.66
CA LEU A 348 -14.38 17.71 -7.92
C LEU A 348 -13.04 16.96 -7.99
N ALA A 349 -13.07 15.64 -7.90
CA ALA A 349 -11.87 14.80 -8.03
C ALA A 349 -11.23 14.93 -9.42
N ILE A 350 -12.01 15.06 -10.48
CA ILE A 350 -11.50 15.31 -11.84
C ILE A 350 -10.83 16.69 -11.91
N ILE A 351 -11.47 17.75 -11.40
CA ILE A 351 -10.91 19.10 -11.41
C ILE A 351 -9.59 19.15 -10.67
N TYR A 352 -9.57 18.63 -9.43
CA TYR A 352 -8.34 18.58 -8.63
C TYR A 352 -7.29 17.66 -9.26
N GLY A 353 -7.72 16.58 -9.93
CA GLY A 353 -6.85 15.67 -10.67
C GLY A 353 -6.11 16.37 -11.79
N VAL A 354 -6.81 17.20 -12.58
CA VAL A 354 -6.18 18.01 -13.63
C VAL A 354 -5.17 19.00 -13.03
N TRP A 355 -5.53 19.69 -11.96
CA TRP A 355 -4.61 20.60 -11.26
C TRP A 355 -3.37 19.88 -10.74
N ALA A 356 -3.57 18.72 -10.10
CA ALA A 356 -2.48 17.93 -9.59
C ALA A 356 -1.51 17.49 -10.69
N VAL A 357 -2.03 17.00 -11.83
CA VAL A 357 -1.21 16.60 -12.98
C VAL A 357 -0.43 17.80 -13.53
N VAL A 358 -1.06 18.97 -13.67
CA VAL A 358 -0.38 20.19 -14.18
C VAL A 358 0.73 20.62 -13.22
N VAL A 359 0.45 20.73 -11.92
CA VAL A 359 1.44 21.15 -10.91
C VAL A 359 2.62 20.19 -10.87
N VAL A 360 2.36 18.87 -10.80
CA VAL A 360 3.42 17.87 -10.67
C VAL A 360 4.23 17.74 -11.96
N THR A 361 3.59 17.88 -13.14
CA THR A 361 4.30 17.90 -14.43
C THR A 361 5.21 19.12 -14.54
N ALA A 362 4.71 20.29 -14.16
CA ALA A 362 5.49 21.53 -14.18
C ALA A 362 6.70 21.43 -13.23
N SER A 363 6.49 20.94 -12.01
CA SER A 363 7.58 20.76 -11.04
C SER A 363 8.61 19.71 -11.50
N ALA A 364 8.17 18.57 -12.05
CA ALA A 364 9.06 17.54 -12.58
C ALA A 364 9.89 18.06 -13.77
N TYR A 365 9.27 18.85 -14.65
CA TYR A 365 9.99 19.46 -15.77
C TYR A 365 10.99 20.53 -15.31
N ALA A 366 10.68 21.29 -14.26
CA ALA A 366 11.56 22.32 -13.71
C ALA A 366 12.78 21.74 -12.98
N PHE A 367 12.58 20.70 -12.17
CA PHE A 367 13.61 20.21 -11.24
C PHE A 367 14.27 18.88 -11.67
N GLU A 368 13.56 18.00 -12.41
CA GLU A 368 14.01 16.64 -12.77
C GLU A 368 13.87 16.37 -14.29
N LYS A 369 14.12 17.39 -15.13
CA LYS A 369 13.87 17.35 -16.58
C LYS A 369 14.47 16.14 -17.28
N LYS A 370 15.71 15.77 -16.96
CA LYS A 370 16.44 14.67 -17.63
C LYS A 370 15.79 13.32 -17.34
N GLU A 371 15.57 13.04 -16.07
CA GLU A 371 14.98 11.80 -15.59
C GLU A 371 13.51 11.69 -16.01
N PHE A 372 12.76 12.78 -15.92
CA PHE A 372 11.36 12.84 -16.35
C PHE A 372 11.20 12.55 -17.85
N ILE A 373 12.01 13.15 -18.71
CA ILE A 373 11.97 12.88 -20.16
C ILE A 373 12.38 11.42 -20.44
N SER A 374 13.35 10.87 -19.71
CA SER A 374 13.77 9.47 -19.85
C SER A 374 12.62 8.51 -19.53
N VAL A 375 11.92 8.75 -18.40
CA VAL A 375 10.74 7.98 -17.99
C VAL A 375 9.64 8.06 -19.05
N MET A 376 9.31 9.25 -19.53
CA MET A 376 8.27 9.46 -20.55
C MET A 376 8.60 8.75 -21.87
N ARG A 377 9.85 8.81 -22.33
CA ARG A 377 10.29 8.07 -23.54
C ARG A 377 10.16 6.56 -23.34
N ARG A 378 10.52 6.06 -22.17
CA ARG A 378 10.41 4.63 -21.86
C ARG A 378 8.95 4.17 -21.84
N MET A 379 8.06 4.94 -21.25
CA MET A 379 6.62 4.66 -21.27
C MET A 379 6.06 4.66 -22.70
N LEU A 380 6.41 5.66 -23.52
CA LEU A 380 5.98 5.73 -24.92
C LEU A 380 6.53 4.57 -25.77
N SER A 381 7.77 4.13 -25.52
CA SER A 381 8.36 2.98 -26.22
C SER A 381 7.65 1.66 -25.89
N LEU A 382 7.16 1.50 -24.66
CA LEU A 382 6.38 0.31 -24.24
C LEU A 382 5.01 0.26 -24.93
N VAL A 383 4.38 1.42 -25.11
CA VAL A 383 3.09 1.53 -25.83
C VAL A 383 3.30 1.22 -27.34
N LYS A 384 4.37 1.74 -27.95
CA LYS A 384 4.68 1.50 -29.37
C LYS A 384 5.10 0.05 -29.69
N ARG A 385 5.61 -0.70 -28.70
CA ARG A 385 6.00 -2.12 -28.90
C ARG A 385 4.80 -3.09 -28.85
N LYS A 386 3.64 -2.61 -28.42
CA LYS A 386 2.40 -3.41 -28.32
C LYS A 386 1.42 -3.15 -29.47
N VAL A 387 1.72 -2.21 -30.36
CA VAL A 387 1.04 -1.96 -31.63
C VAL A 387 1.96 -2.46 -32.78
#